data_30e1d20aa2852f74292690fb2cd1b591
#
_entry.id   30e1d20aa2852f74292690fb2cd1b591
#
_cell.length_a   1.000
_cell.length_b   1.000
_cell.length_c   1.000
_cell.angle_alpha   90.00
_cell.angle_beta   90.00
_cell.angle_gamma   90.00
#
_symmetry.space_group_name_H-M   'P 1'
#
loop_
_entity.id
_entity.type
_entity.pdbx_description
1 polymer ?
#
loop_
_entity_poly.entity_id
_entity_poly.type
_entity_poly.pdbx_seq_one_letter_code
_entity_poly.pdbx_strand_id
1 'polypeptide(L)'
;MSRFLFGRYVEGDLREIRDYIAKESAESARRLMVRFVGAFRLLANHPELGHGREDLPVPSLRFWPVGPYLVVYLAEKPIEVVAVVHGARDVPTVVNRRL
;
A
#
# COMPACT_ATOMS: atom_id res chain seq x y z
N MET A 1 -9.08 9.62 16.23
CA MET A 1 -7.91 9.40 15.34
C MET A 1 -7.84 7.93 14.99
N SER A 2 -7.86 7.63 13.69
CA SER A 2 -7.84 6.24 13.22
C SER A 2 -6.41 5.76 13.06
N ARG A 3 -6.22 4.48 13.37
CA ARG A 3 -4.92 3.82 13.24
C ARG A 3 -4.88 2.96 11.99
N PHE A 4 -3.68 2.62 11.58
CA PHE A 4 -3.46 1.62 10.55
C PHE A 4 -2.40 0.62 11.03
N LEU A 5 -2.53 -0.60 10.57
CA LEU A 5 -1.58 -1.67 10.89
C LEU A 5 -0.84 -2.04 9.61
N PHE A 6 0.40 -2.48 9.75
CA PHE A 6 1.15 -3.03 8.63
C PHE A 6 1.17 -4.55 8.70
N GLY A 7 0.87 -5.16 7.60
CA GLY A 7 1.14 -6.57 7.41
C GLY A 7 2.64 -6.83 7.39
N ARG A 8 2.98 -8.10 7.50
CA ARG A 8 4.33 -8.59 7.71
C ARG A 8 5.38 -8.08 6.72
N TYR A 9 4.97 -7.85 5.48
CA TYR A 9 5.92 -7.55 4.39
C TYR A 9 5.97 -6.06 4.01
N VAL A 10 5.14 -5.22 4.62
CA VAL A 10 4.95 -3.84 4.15
C VAL A 10 6.17 -2.97 4.39
N GLU A 11 6.83 -3.12 5.54
CA GLU A 11 8.05 -2.36 5.80
C GLU A 11 9.13 -2.69 4.77
N GLY A 12 9.24 -3.96 4.40
CA GLY A 12 10.15 -4.40 3.34
C GLY A 12 9.80 -3.80 1.98
N ASP A 13 8.50 -3.75 1.65
CA ASP A 13 8.04 -3.13 0.42
C ASP A 13 8.46 -1.66 0.36
N LEU A 14 8.22 -0.93 1.43
CA LEU A 14 8.53 0.51 1.49
C LEU A 14 10.03 0.75 1.41
N ARG A 15 10.82 -0.06 2.10
CA ARG A 15 12.28 0.05 2.08
C ARG A 15 12.82 -0.19 0.68
N GLU A 16 12.33 -1.22 0.01
CA GLU A 16 12.75 -1.58 -1.34
C GLU A 16 12.44 -0.45 -2.33
N ILE A 17 11.23 0.11 -2.25
CA ILE A 17 10.83 1.23 -3.10
C ILE A 17 11.70 2.46 -2.81
N ARG A 18 11.89 2.78 -1.54
CA ARG A 18 12.72 3.91 -1.12
C ARG A 18 14.13 3.79 -1.67
N ASP A 19 14.74 2.62 -1.51
CA ASP A 19 16.13 2.41 -1.93
C ASP A 19 16.26 2.49 -3.44
N TYR A 20 15.27 1.98 -4.17
CA TYR A 20 15.26 2.06 -5.63
C TYR A 20 15.21 3.51 -6.12
N ILE A 21 14.31 4.31 -5.57
CA ILE A 21 14.14 5.72 -5.95
C ILE A 21 15.36 6.54 -5.49
N ALA A 22 15.91 6.23 -4.31
CA ALA A 22 17.03 6.96 -3.74
C ALA A 22 18.32 6.83 -4.56
N LYS A 23 18.43 5.81 -5.41
CA LYS A 23 19.57 5.68 -6.34
C LYS A 23 19.72 6.87 -7.26
N GLU A 24 18.59 7.50 -7.63
CA GLU A 24 18.60 8.67 -8.48
C GLU A 24 18.42 9.96 -7.69
N SER A 25 17.57 9.93 -6.66
CA SER A 25 17.25 11.13 -5.88
C SER A 25 16.77 10.76 -4.49
N ALA A 26 17.61 11.04 -3.48
CA ALA A 26 17.24 10.87 -2.08
C ALA A 26 16.04 11.74 -1.71
N GLU A 27 15.96 12.94 -2.27
CA GLU A 27 14.84 13.87 -2.01
C GLU A 27 13.53 13.30 -2.56
N SER A 28 13.55 12.73 -3.75
CA SER A 28 12.35 12.12 -4.34
C SER A 28 11.89 10.92 -3.53
N ALA A 29 12.84 10.11 -3.04
CA ALA A 29 12.52 8.97 -2.19
C ALA A 29 11.84 9.42 -0.90
N ARG A 30 12.37 10.47 -0.27
CA ARG A 30 11.78 11.01 0.96
C ARG A 30 10.37 11.52 0.72
N ARG A 31 10.16 12.26 -0.35
CA ARG A 31 8.83 12.79 -0.70
C ARG A 31 7.82 11.68 -0.97
N LEU A 32 8.27 10.62 -1.62
CA LEU A 32 7.39 9.47 -1.89
C LEU A 32 6.97 8.78 -0.58
N MET A 33 7.90 8.60 0.35
CA MET A 33 7.58 8.01 1.65
C MET A 33 6.56 8.84 2.42
N VAL A 34 6.68 10.17 2.36
CA VAL A 34 5.69 11.07 2.97
C VAL A 34 4.32 10.89 2.32
N ARG A 35 4.27 10.74 1.00
CA ARG A 35 3.01 10.49 0.28
C ARG A 35 2.36 9.18 0.70
N PHE A 36 3.15 8.12 0.89
CA PHE A 36 2.62 6.85 1.37
C PHE A 36 2.00 6.99 2.75
N VAL A 37 2.70 7.63 3.68
CA VAL A 37 2.17 7.84 5.03
C VAL A 37 0.87 8.66 5.00
N GLY A 38 0.82 9.68 4.16
CA GLY A 38 -0.41 10.45 3.95
C GLY A 38 -1.57 9.60 3.46
N ALA A 39 -1.29 8.69 2.52
CA ALA A 39 -2.29 7.76 2.01
C ALA A 39 -2.78 6.81 3.11
N PHE A 40 -1.85 6.26 3.91
CA PHE A 40 -2.24 5.36 5.00
C PHE A 40 -3.16 6.06 6.00
N ARG A 41 -2.87 7.30 6.35
CA ARG A 41 -3.71 8.08 7.27
C ARG A 41 -5.08 8.37 6.67
N LEU A 42 -5.11 8.73 5.40
CA LEU A 42 -6.37 8.97 4.70
C LEU A 42 -7.25 7.72 4.70
N LEU A 43 -6.67 6.57 4.36
CA LEU A 43 -7.40 5.31 4.30
C LEU A 43 -7.80 4.82 5.69
N ALA A 44 -6.98 5.08 6.70
CA ALA A 44 -7.33 4.75 8.09
C ALA A 44 -8.59 5.49 8.55
N ASN A 45 -8.75 6.74 8.11
CA ASN A 45 -9.92 7.54 8.43
C ASN A 45 -11.12 7.23 7.53
N HIS A 46 -10.88 6.74 6.31
CA HIS A 46 -11.90 6.48 5.31
C HIS A 46 -11.63 5.15 4.59
N PRO A 47 -11.83 4.03 5.27
CA PRO A 47 -11.46 2.71 4.70
C PRO A 47 -12.16 2.38 3.38
N GLU A 48 -13.31 2.98 3.12
CA GLU A 48 -14.12 2.74 1.93
C GLU A 48 -13.62 3.47 0.68
N LEU A 49 -12.62 4.35 0.80
CA LEU A 49 -12.16 5.14 -0.34
C LEU A 49 -11.48 4.31 -1.42
N GLY A 50 -10.77 3.27 -1.03
CA GLY A 50 -10.05 2.43 -1.99
C GLY A 50 -10.99 1.69 -2.92
N HIS A 51 -10.41 1.17 -4.01
CA HIS A 51 -11.16 0.47 -5.05
C HIS A 51 -11.08 -1.04 -4.83
N GLY A 52 -12.22 -1.73 -5.06
CA GLY A 52 -12.24 -3.18 -5.11
C GLY A 52 -11.78 -3.69 -6.46
N ARG A 53 -11.35 -4.96 -6.49
CA ARG A 53 -11.02 -5.66 -7.73
C ARG A 53 -11.56 -7.08 -7.61
N GLU A 54 -12.16 -7.57 -8.70
CA GLU A 54 -12.73 -8.92 -8.71
C GLU A 54 -11.65 -10.00 -8.60
N ASP A 55 -10.43 -9.69 -9.03
CA ASP A 55 -9.30 -10.64 -9.00
C ASP A 55 -8.58 -10.68 -7.65
N LEU A 56 -9.02 -9.90 -6.65
CA LEU A 56 -8.47 -9.98 -5.32
C LEU A 56 -9.14 -11.11 -4.53
N PRO A 57 -8.36 -11.81 -3.67
CA PRO A 57 -8.83 -13.06 -3.06
C PRO A 57 -9.95 -12.90 -2.02
N VAL A 58 -10.11 -11.73 -1.43
CA VAL A 58 -11.18 -11.49 -0.46
C VAL A 58 -11.86 -10.16 -0.73
N PRO A 59 -13.20 -10.08 -0.47
CA PRO A 59 -13.97 -8.87 -0.81
C PRO A 59 -13.56 -7.62 -0.02
N SER A 60 -12.98 -7.78 1.16
CA SER A 60 -12.56 -6.64 1.99
C SER A 60 -11.24 -6.02 1.54
N LEU A 61 -10.55 -6.64 0.59
CA LEU A 61 -9.33 -6.05 0.02
C LEU A 61 -9.68 -4.94 -0.95
N ARG A 62 -8.96 -3.83 -0.80
CA ARG A 62 -9.07 -2.67 -1.67
C ARG A 62 -7.68 -2.19 -2.04
N PHE A 63 -7.59 -1.41 -3.10
CA PHE A 63 -6.33 -0.77 -3.48
C PHE A 63 -6.51 0.73 -3.62
N TRP A 64 -5.40 1.45 -3.44
CA TRP A 64 -5.37 2.91 -3.57
C TRP A 64 -4.07 3.31 -4.29
N PRO A 65 -4.16 4.04 -5.39
CA PRO A 65 -2.95 4.42 -6.13
C PRO A 65 -2.22 5.58 -5.45
N VAL A 66 -0.89 5.48 -5.44
CA VAL A 66 0.02 6.57 -5.06
C VAL A 66 1.06 6.64 -6.16
N GLY A 67 0.89 7.57 -7.11
CA GLY A 67 1.70 7.59 -8.32
C GLY A 67 1.57 6.26 -9.07
N PRO A 68 2.68 5.63 -9.47
CA PRO A 68 2.64 4.34 -10.16
C PRO A 68 2.50 3.14 -9.21
N TYR A 69 2.42 3.38 -7.90
CA TYR A 69 2.35 2.32 -6.90
C TYR A 69 0.91 2.12 -6.44
N LEU A 70 0.64 0.92 -5.95
CA LEU A 70 -0.65 0.59 -5.36
C LEU A 70 -0.44 0.22 -3.90
N VAL A 71 -1.24 0.83 -3.04
CA VAL A 71 -1.40 0.42 -1.65
C VAL A 71 -2.56 -0.56 -1.60
N VAL A 72 -2.30 -1.80 -1.22
CA VAL A 72 -3.34 -2.83 -1.06
C VAL A 72 -3.59 -3.02 0.42
N TYR A 73 -4.85 -2.94 0.83
CA TYR A 73 -5.19 -2.97 2.24
C TYR A 73 -6.52 -3.69 2.49
N LEU A 74 -6.66 -4.21 3.70
CA LEU A 74 -7.93 -4.73 4.20
C LEU A 74 -8.74 -3.58 4.77
N ALA A 75 -9.93 -3.39 4.24
CA ALA A 75 -10.81 -2.27 4.61
C ALA A 75 -11.59 -2.58 5.89
N GLU A 76 -10.87 -2.80 6.95
CA GLU A 76 -11.40 -3.10 8.28
C GLU A 76 -11.07 -1.94 9.23
N LYS A 77 -11.41 -2.06 10.48
CA LYS A 77 -11.06 -1.04 11.50
C LYS A 77 -10.32 -1.71 12.64
N PRO A 78 -9.03 -1.41 12.82
CA PRO A 78 -8.20 -0.56 11.95
C PRO A 78 -7.91 -1.24 10.61
N ILE A 79 -7.60 -0.46 9.60
CA ILE A 79 -7.18 -1.02 8.32
C ILE A 79 -5.83 -1.72 8.51
N GLU A 80 -5.60 -2.74 7.69
CA GLU A 80 -4.29 -3.38 7.62
C GLU A 80 -3.75 -3.23 6.20
N VAL A 81 -2.60 -2.57 6.07
CA VAL A 81 -1.90 -2.49 4.78
C VAL A 81 -1.23 -3.83 4.53
N VAL A 82 -1.52 -4.44 3.41
CA VAL A 82 -1.05 -5.79 3.06
C VAL A 82 0.15 -5.73 2.12
N ALA A 83 0.14 -4.79 1.19
CA ALA A 83 1.20 -4.68 0.19
C ALA A 83 1.31 -3.25 -0.32
N VAL A 84 2.52 -2.84 -0.66
CA VAL A 84 2.76 -1.63 -1.43
C VAL A 84 3.64 -2.05 -2.60
N VAL A 85 3.08 -2.04 -3.81
CA VAL A 85 3.75 -2.59 -4.99
C VAL A 85 3.54 -1.69 -6.20
N HIS A 86 4.46 -1.77 -7.15
CA HIS A 86 4.28 -1.08 -8.43
C HIS A 86 3.07 -1.67 -9.15
N GLY A 87 2.22 -0.82 -9.73
CA GLY A 87 0.99 -1.25 -10.37
C GLY A 87 1.18 -2.16 -11.58
N ALA A 88 2.38 -2.21 -12.14
CA ALA A 88 2.70 -3.11 -13.25
C ALA A 88 2.94 -4.57 -12.80
N ARG A 89 3.07 -4.80 -11.48
CA ARG A 89 3.27 -6.15 -10.94
C ARG A 89 1.95 -6.94 -10.96
N ASP A 90 2.09 -8.25 -10.90
CA ASP A 90 0.93 -9.14 -10.75
C ASP A 90 0.43 -9.05 -9.29
N VAL A 91 -0.42 -8.06 -9.05
CA VAL A 91 -0.93 -7.75 -7.71
C VAL A 91 -1.65 -8.94 -7.07
N PRO A 92 -2.56 -9.64 -7.78
CA PRO A 92 -3.24 -10.79 -7.16
C PRO A 92 -2.28 -11.87 -6.67
N THR A 93 -1.24 -12.18 -7.44
CA THR A 93 -0.26 -13.19 -7.03
C THR A 93 0.49 -12.75 -5.78
N VAL A 94 0.94 -11.50 -5.72
CA VAL A 94 1.63 -10.98 -4.55
C VAL A 94 0.74 -11.07 -3.31
N VAL A 95 -0.50 -10.62 -3.43
CA VAL A 95 -1.44 -10.60 -2.31
C VAL A 95 -1.80 -12.00 -1.85
N ASN A 96 -2.03 -12.93 -2.80
CA ASN A 96 -2.35 -14.32 -2.47
C ASN A 96 -1.26 -15.00 -1.63
N ARG A 97 0.00 -14.68 -1.92
CA ARG A 97 1.13 -15.25 -1.17
C ARG A 97 1.23 -14.71 0.25
N ARG A 98 0.62 -13.57 0.53
CA ARG A 98 0.72 -12.89 1.82
C ARG A 98 -0.46 -13.14 2.76
N LEU A 99 -1.54 -13.67 2.23
CA LEU A 99 -2.76 -13.90 3.02
C LEU A 99 -2.87 -15.34 3.55
#